data_dca3e1912f073157694b733bcd9f2956
#
_entry.id   dca3e1912f073157694b733bcd9f2956
#
_cell.length_a   1.000
_cell.length_b   1.000
_cell.length_c   1.000
_cell.angle_alpha   90.00
_cell.angle_beta   90.00
_cell.angle_gamma   90.00
#
_symmetry.space_group_name_H-M   'P 1'
#
loop_
_entity.id
_entity.type
_entity.pdbx_description
1 polymer ?
#
loop_
_entity_poly.entity_id
_entity_poly.type
_entity_poly.pdbx_seq_one_letter_code
_entity_poly.pdbx_strand_id
1 'polypeptide(L)'
;MLEEWKMNANTAKVFVFLLGSGRYVRIYHILGYDGRVLLGRRSHRSFMKSMIRLSGTALAYHQGKGNRSEEMNNIKITIYLKMSSVLIVATIGCLLVAVYLRTKSNTNMYQFLTWDIFLAWVPFIISSTISYVSNRKLTRTSIALVGVMCACWLFFLPNSAYLFTEILHAFRYFDPQGETKFWVNIDFWYSLSLTFVLAILGLLLSICSIHQIHKLLNKRLNPFSGMVVVGVVLLLSSLGVYIGRFNRWNSWDVLKQPGLILKDIMTDLSAGNSILVEFVAMVFVIQVLGYITLRILMGKSNNI
;
A
#
# COMPACT_ATOMS: atom_id res chain seq x y z
N MET A 1 40.54 -37.76 -10.74
CA MET A 1 40.03 -37.26 -9.45
C MET A 1 39.18 -36.03 -9.78
N LEU A 2 37.89 -36.09 -9.52
CA LEU A 2 36.94 -34.99 -9.76
C LEU A 2 36.81 -34.26 -8.44
N GLU A 3 37.29 -33.04 -8.35
CA GLU A 3 36.97 -32.15 -7.22
C GLU A 3 35.92 -31.15 -7.66
N GLU A 4 34.78 -31.23 -7.01
CA GLU A 4 33.64 -30.31 -7.19
C GLU A 4 33.76 -29.21 -6.13
N TRP A 5 34.13 -27.99 -6.55
CA TRP A 5 34.10 -26.82 -5.68
C TRP A 5 32.77 -26.14 -5.81
N LYS A 6 31.91 -26.30 -4.81
CA LYS A 6 30.65 -25.51 -4.68
C LYS A 6 30.97 -24.14 -4.13
N MET A 7 31.01 -23.15 -4.97
CA MET A 7 30.85 -21.77 -4.52
C MET A 7 29.35 -21.43 -4.41
N ASN A 8 28.99 -21.04 -3.20
CA ASN A 8 27.62 -20.70 -2.84
C ASN A 8 27.30 -19.29 -3.36
N ALA A 9 26.62 -19.19 -4.49
CA ALA A 9 25.79 -18.09 -4.95
C ALA A 9 25.30 -18.37 -6.37
N ASN A 10 24.10 -17.97 -6.68
CA ASN A 10 23.30 -18.17 -7.89
C ASN A 10 23.91 -17.73 -9.25
N THR A 11 25.24 -17.83 -9.44
CA THR A 11 25.89 -17.24 -10.61
C THR A 11 27.18 -17.94 -11.00
N ALA A 12 27.19 -18.88 -11.79
CA ALA A 12 28.26 -19.58 -12.47
C ALA A 12 28.71 -20.87 -11.80
N LYS A 13 28.47 -21.99 -12.46
CA LYS A 13 29.10 -23.27 -12.16
C LYS A 13 30.39 -23.35 -12.93
N VAL A 14 31.54 -23.43 -12.20
CA VAL A 14 32.85 -23.66 -12.79
C VAL A 14 33.17 -25.12 -12.60
N PHE A 15 33.26 -25.87 -13.68
CA PHE A 15 33.74 -27.26 -13.66
C PHE A 15 35.21 -27.28 -14.09
N VAL A 16 36.08 -27.81 -13.23
CA VAL A 16 37.49 -28.00 -13.53
C VAL A 16 37.74 -29.51 -13.73
N PHE A 17 38.10 -29.86 -14.95
CA PHE A 17 38.50 -31.22 -15.24
C PHE A 17 40.03 -31.32 -15.27
N LEU A 18 40.62 -32.14 -14.39
CA LEU A 18 42.02 -32.48 -14.38
C LEU A 18 42.19 -33.84 -15.07
N LEU A 19 42.71 -33.83 -16.29
CA LEU A 19 43.13 -35.06 -16.99
C LEU A 19 44.64 -35.05 -17.08
N GLY A 20 45.27 -35.95 -16.34
CA GLY A 20 46.72 -36.10 -16.33
C GLY A 20 47.14 -37.53 -16.57
N SER A 21 47.97 -37.75 -17.57
CA SER A 21 48.84 -38.93 -17.67
C SER A 21 50.27 -38.45 -17.91
N GLY A 22 51.12 -38.62 -16.89
CA GLY A 22 52.52 -38.26 -16.99
C GLY A 22 52.84 -36.75 -16.78
N ARG A 23 53.86 -36.23 -17.38
CA ARG A 23 54.50 -34.92 -17.09
C ARG A 23 53.70 -33.65 -17.51
N TYR A 24 52.45 -33.77 -18.01
CA TYR A 24 51.67 -32.63 -18.41
C TYR A 24 50.24 -32.71 -17.88
N VAL A 25 49.84 -31.72 -17.07
CA VAL A 25 48.47 -31.53 -16.61
C VAL A 25 47.80 -30.54 -17.55
N ARG A 26 46.74 -30.97 -18.24
CA ARG A 26 45.90 -30.08 -19.05
C ARG A 26 44.67 -29.70 -18.23
N ILE A 27 44.50 -28.42 -17.99
CA ILE A 27 43.36 -27.87 -17.27
C ILE A 27 42.33 -27.39 -18.33
N TYR A 28 41.15 -28.04 -18.33
CA TYR A 28 40.00 -27.61 -19.09
C TYR A 28 38.99 -26.99 -18.13
N HIS A 29 38.47 -25.83 -18.46
CA HIS A 29 37.44 -25.19 -17.68
C HIS A 29 36.28 -24.85 -18.58
N ILE A 30 35.07 -25.08 -18.06
CA ILE A 30 33.81 -24.74 -18.70
C ILE A 30 33.20 -23.63 -17.85
N LEU A 31 33.11 -22.44 -18.42
CA LEU A 31 32.39 -21.33 -17.83
C LEU A 31 31.02 -21.26 -18.52
N GLY A 32 29.96 -21.55 -17.77
CA GLY A 32 28.59 -21.34 -18.23
C GLY A 32 28.04 -20.07 -17.59
N TYR A 33 27.78 -19.05 -18.41
CA TYR A 33 27.05 -17.87 -18.02
C TYR A 33 26.04 -17.57 -19.12
N ASP A 34 24.77 -17.43 -18.75
CA ASP A 34 23.67 -17.04 -19.64
C ASP A 34 23.54 -17.94 -20.91
N GLY A 35 23.65 -19.27 -20.72
CA GLY A 35 23.44 -20.24 -21.80
C GLY A 35 24.57 -20.36 -22.83
N ARG A 36 25.73 -19.70 -22.64
CA ARG A 36 26.89 -19.81 -23.52
C ARG A 36 28.03 -20.56 -22.83
N VAL A 37 28.52 -21.58 -23.50
CA VAL A 37 29.70 -22.38 -23.06
C VAL A 37 30.93 -21.89 -23.83
N LEU A 38 31.92 -21.37 -23.13
CA LEU A 38 33.20 -21.00 -23.72
C LEU A 38 34.30 -21.99 -23.30
N LEU A 39 34.78 -22.74 -24.27
CA LEU A 39 35.95 -23.64 -24.13
C LEU A 39 37.22 -22.86 -24.49
N GLY A 40 38.08 -22.64 -23.51
CA GLY A 40 39.37 -21.93 -23.71
C GLY A 40 40.58 -22.65 -23.21
N ARG A 41 41.62 -22.77 -24.06
CA ARG A 41 42.95 -23.31 -23.70
C ARG A 41 43.89 -22.14 -23.40
N ARG A 42 44.23 -21.90 -22.12
CA ARG A 42 45.18 -20.83 -21.73
C ARG A 42 46.18 -21.29 -20.69
N SER A 43 47.36 -20.64 -20.67
CA SER A 43 48.40 -20.84 -19.66
C SER A 43 47.89 -20.45 -18.26
N HIS A 44 48.36 -21.17 -17.22
CA HIS A 44 47.98 -20.99 -15.81
C HIS A 44 48.06 -19.51 -15.34
N ARG A 45 49.09 -18.76 -15.76
CA ARG A 45 49.22 -17.33 -15.40
C ARG A 45 48.12 -16.44 -16.04
N SER A 46 47.74 -16.73 -17.28
CA SER A 46 46.69 -16.00 -17.97
C SER A 46 45.29 -16.33 -17.43
N PHE A 47 45.08 -17.55 -16.97
CA PHE A 47 43.87 -18.02 -16.30
C PHE A 47 43.69 -17.35 -14.95
N MET A 48 44.70 -17.34 -14.08
CA MET A 48 44.62 -16.65 -12.77
C MET A 48 44.34 -15.15 -12.92
N LYS A 49 44.95 -14.47 -13.90
CA LYS A 49 44.64 -13.06 -14.19
C LYS A 49 43.22 -12.85 -14.66
N SER A 50 42.64 -13.76 -15.45
CA SER A 50 41.23 -13.66 -15.88
C SER A 50 40.27 -13.96 -14.74
N MET A 51 40.57 -14.91 -13.87
CA MET A 51 39.78 -15.25 -12.66
C MET A 51 39.75 -14.09 -11.67
N ILE A 52 40.88 -13.43 -11.42
CA ILE A 52 40.99 -12.26 -10.55
C ILE A 52 40.16 -11.07 -11.16
N ARG A 53 40.21 -10.88 -12.49
CA ARG A 53 39.37 -9.87 -13.14
C ARG A 53 37.88 -10.21 -13.04
N LEU A 54 37.49 -11.46 -13.29
CA LEU A 54 36.10 -11.90 -13.23
C LEU A 54 35.55 -11.83 -11.79
N SER A 55 36.35 -12.21 -10.79
CA SER A 55 35.97 -12.06 -9.38
C SER A 55 35.87 -10.59 -8.98
N GLY A 56 36.78 -9.74 -9.44
CA GLY A 56 36.74 -8.29 -9.23
C GLY A 56 35.49 -7.63 -9.86
N THR A 57 35.17 -8.00 -11.10
CA THR A 57 33.96 -7.49 -11.78
C THR A 57 32.67 -8.04 -11.16
N ALA A 58 32.65 -9.31 -10.73
CA ALA A 58 31.49 -9.89 -10.03
C ALA A 58 31.29 -9.24 -8.65
N LEU A 59 32.36 -9.00 -7.89
CA LEU A 59 32.30 -8.28 -6.61
C LEU A 59 31.85 -6.82 -6.80
N ALA A 60 32.37 -6.10 -7.79
CA ALA A 60 31.96 -4.74 -8.11
C ALA A 60 30.50 -4.68 -8.56
N TYR A 61 30.04 -5.67 -9.34
CA TYR A 61 28.63 -5.79 -9.75
C TYR A 61 27.71 -6.06 -8.54
N HIS A 62 28.11 -6.98 -7.62
CA HIS A 62 27.36 -7.25 -6.40
C HIS A 62 27.34 -6.07 -5.44
N GLN A 63 28.45 -5.36 -5.26
CA GLN A 63 28.51 -4.13 -4.47
C GLN A 63 27.66 -3.02 -5.07
N GLY A 64 27.77 -2.80 -6.41
CA GLY A 64 26.95 -1.82 -7.11
C GLY A 64 25.44 -2.10 -7.04
N LYS A 65 25.06 -3.38 -7.07
CA LYS A 65 23.65 -3.81 -6.90
C LYS A 65 23.20 -3.65 -5.45
N GLY A 66 24.04 -3.92 -4.46
CA GLY A 66 23.78 -3.69 -3.04
C GLY A 66 23.55 -2.21 -2.75
N ASN A 67 24.46 -1.34 -3.16
CA ASN A 67 24.38 0.10 -2.97
C ASN A 67 23.14 0.70 -3.64
N ARG A 68 22.84 0.29 -4.89
CA ARG A 68 21.63 0.75 -5.60
C ARG A 68 20.34 0.29 -4.92
N SER A 69 20.31 -0.92 -4.35
CA SER A 69 19.14 -1.41 -3.62
C SER A 69 18.92 -0.68 -2.29
N GLU A 70 19.98 -0.33 -1.59
CA GLU A 70 19.93 0.48 -0.37
C GLU A 70 19.50 1.92 -0.67
N GLU A 71 20.06 2.53 -1.69
CA GLU A 71 19.68 3.86 -2.15
C GLU A 71 18.20 3.94 -2.54
N MET A 72 17.72 2.97 -3.33
CA MET A 72 16.30 2.87 -3.68
C MET A 72 15.40 2.65 -2.46
N ASN A 73 15.83 1.89 -1.46
CA ASN A 73 15.07 1.72 -0.22
C ASN A 73 15.02 3.03 0.59
N ASN A 74 16.13 3.75 0.68
CA ASN A 74 16.19 5.04 1.36
C ASN A 74 15.29 6.09 0.68
N ILE A 75 15.27 6.13 -0.66
CA ILE A 75 14.37 7.02 -1.41
C ILE A 75 12.91 6.67 -1.12
N LYS A 76 12.54 5.38 -1.12
CA LYS A 76 11.17 4.94 -0.80
C LYS A 76 10.76 5.30 0.62
N ILE A 77 11.62 5.07 1.60
CA ILE A 77 11.37 5.45 3.00
C ILE A 77 11.15 6.96 3.10
N THR A 78 11.99 7.75 2.44
CA THR A 78 11.88 9.22 2.43
C THR A 78 10.56 9.69 1.84
N ILE A 79 10.09 9.08 0.74
CA ILE A 79 8.79 9.40 0.12
C ILE A 79 7.64 9.08 1.09
N TYR A 80 7.66 7.90 1.73
CA TYR A 80 6.62 7.54 2.70
C TYR A 80 6.62 8.48 3.92
N LEU A 81 7.79 8.86 4.43
CA LEU A 81 7.90 9.82 5.53
C LEU A 81 7.35 11.19 5.13
N LYS A 82 7.70 11.69 3.94
CA LYS A 82 7.17 12.97 3.42
C LYS A 82 5.65 12.91 3.24
N MET A 83 5.11 11.83 2.67
CA MET A 83 3.65 11.66 2.56
C MET A 83 2.98 11.64 3.92
N SER A 84 3.50 10.86 4.87
CA SER A 84 2.94 10.79 6.22
C SER A 84 2.99 12.15 6.93
N SER A 85 4.07 12.91 6.78
CA SER A 85 4.16 14.27 7.37
C SER A 85 3.14 15.23 6.78
N VAL A 86 2.90 15.18 5.46
CA VAL A 86 1.85 16.01 4.82
C VAL A 86 0.47 15.63 5.34
N LEU A 87 0.17 14.33 5.46
CA LEU A 87 -1.12 13.87 5.99
C LEU A 87 -1.32 14.28 7.46
N ILE A 88 -0.27 14.23 8.28
CA ILE A 88 -0.30 14.68 9.68
C ILE A 88 -0.57 16.20 9.75
N VAL A 89 0.17 16.99 8.97
CA VAL A 89 -0.03 18.45 8.93
C VAL A 89 -1.44 18.82 8.48
N ALA A 90 -1.95 18.16 7.43
CA ALA A 90 -3.32 18.34 6.96
C ALA A 90 -4.35 17.98 8.05
N THR A 91 -4.13 16.87 8.77
CA THR A 91 -4.98 16.45 9.89
C THR A 91 -5.03 17.51 11.00
N ILE A 92 -3.86 17.99 11.42
CA ILE A 92 -3.76 19.03 12.46
C ILE A 92 -4.46 20.30 11.98
N GLY A 93 -4.25 20.70 10.73
CA GLY A 93 -4.91 21.85 10.13
C GLY A 93 -6.44 21.72 10.16
N CYS A 94 -6.98 20.56 9.75
CA CYS A 94 -8.42 20.29 9.81
C CYS A 94 -8.98 20.36 11.24
N LEU A 95 -8.26 19.79 12.22
CA LEU A 95 -8.68 19.86 13.63
C LEU A 95 -8.68 21.28 14.16
N LEU A 96 -7.68 22.08 13.83
CA LEU A 96 -7.62 23.50 14.22
C LEU A 96 -8.77 24.30 13.61
N VAL A 97 -9.07 24.10 12.32
CA VAL A 97 -10.20 24.74 11.65
C VAL A 97 -11.53 24.30 12.26
N ALA A 98 -11.70 23.00 12.54
CA ALA A 98 -12.90 22.50 13.20
C ALA A 98 -13.10 23.12 14.61
N VAL A 99 -12.03 23.26 15.39
CA VAL A 99 -12.08 23.94 16.71
C VAL A 99 -12.44 25.42 16.51
N TYR A 100 -11.81 26.11 15.56
CA TYR A 100 -12.12 27.52 15.27
C TYR A 100 -13.58 27.72 14.90
N LEU A 101 -14.13 26.88 14.01
CA LEU A 101 -15.55 26.97 13.59
C LEU A 101 -16.50 26.67 14.76
N ARG A 102 -16.15 25.74 15.65
CA ARG A 102 -16.93 25.48 16.86
C ARG A 102 -16.98 26.69 17.79
N THR A 103 -15.83 27.30 18.06
CA THR A 103 -15.78 28.49 18.95
C THR A 103 -16.51 29.67 18.34
N LYS A 104 -16.39 29.89 17.02
CA LYS A 104 -17.09 30.94 16.31
C LYS A 104 -18.61 30.78 16.32
N SER A 105 -19.11 29.55 16.14
CA SER A 105 -20.54 29.26 16.08
C SER A 105 -21.19 29.02 17.44
N ASN A 106 -20.39 28.95 18.50
CA ASN A 106 -20.80 28.58 19.86
C ASN A 106 -21.69 27.31 19.89
N THR A 107 -21.38 26.34 19.04
CA THR A 107 -22.13 25.08 18.89
C THR A 107 -21.18 23.88 18.98
N ASN A 108 -21.72 22.70 19.31
CA ASN A 108 -20.95 21.45 19.30
C ASN A 108 -20.75 20.89 17.88
N MET A 109 -20.75 21.78 16.88
CA MET A 109 -20.50 21.45 15.50
C MET A 109 -19.14 20.78 15.32
N TYR A 110 -19.07 19.77 14.44
CA TYR A 110 -17.83 19.08 14.09
C TYR A 110 -17.15 18.31 15.23
N GLN A 111 -17.80 18.11 16.40
CA GLN A 111 -17.22 17.32 17.48
C GLN A 111 -16.99 15.87 17.03
N PHE A 112 -17.88 15.31 16.25
CA PHE A 112 -17.79 13.97 15.68
C PHE A 112 -16.58 13.79 14.75
N LEU A 113 -16.14 14.85 14.04
CA LEU A 113 -15.00 14.79 13.12
C LEU A 113 -13.71 14.34 13.81
N THR A 114 -13.51 14.67 15.08
CA THR A 114 -12.35 14.25 15.84
C THR A 114 -12.29 12.73 15.93
N TRP A 115 -13.44 12.10 16.16
CA TRP A 115 -13.57 10.65 16.23
C TRP A 115 -13.41 9.99 14.86
N ASP A 116 -14.03 10.54 13.83
CA ASP A 116 -13.98 10.03 12.47
C ASP A 116 -12.55 10.13 11.89
N ILE A 117 -11.85 11.23 12.15
CA ILE A 117 -10.45 11.38 11.79
C ILE A 117 -9.58 10.33 12.50
N PHE A 118 -9.80 10.11 13.80
CA PHE A 118 -9.09 9.07 14.55
C PHE A 118 -9.30 7.69 13.89
N LEU A 119 -10.55 7.31 13.63
CA LEU A 119 -10.87 6.04 12.99
C LEU A 119 -10.29 5.92 11.58
N ALA A 120 -10.20 7.02 10.84
CA ALA A 120 -9.62 7.04 9.49
C ALA A 120 -8.11 6.76 9.49
N TRP A 121 -7.39 7.10 10.55
CA TRP A 121 -5.97 6.81 10.71
C TRP A 121 -5.67 5.35 11.07
N VAL A 122 -6.62 4.63 11.68
CA VAL A 122 -6.43 3.26 12.16
C VAL A 122 -5.94 2.31 11.07
N PRO A 123 -6.57 2.22 9.87
CA PRO A 123 -6.11 1.32 8.82
C PRO A 123 -4.70 1.66 8.32
N PHE A 124 -4.36 2.94 8.22
CA PHE A 124 -3.03 3.38 7.80
C PHE A 124 -1.95 2.96 8.81
N ILE A 125 -2.24 3.09 10.11
CA ILE A 125 -1.33 2.66 11.19
C ILE A 125 -1.17 1.14 11.15
N ILE A 126 -2.26 0.39 11.03
CA ILE A 126 -2.22 -1.08 10.98
C ILE A 126 -1.43 -1.55 9.75
N SER A 127 -1.68 -1.01 8.55
CA SER A 127 -0.95 -1.40 7.34
C SER A 127 0.54 -1.06 7.41
N SER A 128 0.90 0.06 8.04
CA SER A 128 2.29 0.44 8.31
C SER A 128 2.97 -0.55 9.26
N THR A 129 2.27 -0.98 10.31
CA THR A 129 2.76 -1.98 11.27
C THR A 129 2.91 -3.35 10.62
N ILE A 130 1.93 -3.78 9.80
CA ILE A 130 2.02 -5.02 9.01
C ILE A 130 3.26 -4.97 8.10
N SER A 131 3.48 -3.84 7.42
CA SER A 131 4.64 -3.65 6.56
C SER A 131 5.96 -3.75 7.31
N TYR A 132 6.03 -3.19 8.52
CA TYR A 132 7.20 -3.26 9.37
C TYR A 132 7.48 -4.69 9.85
N VAL A 133 6.48 -5.40 10.36
CA VAL A 133 6.60 -6.78 10.85
C VAL A 133 6.95 -7.73 9.71
N SER A 134 6.32 -7.59 8.55
CA SER A 134 6.51 -8.48 7.39
C SER A 134 7.90 -8.36 6.74
N ASN A 135 8.65 -7.30 7.02
CA ASN A 135 10.02 -7.14 6.55
C ASN A 135 11.06 -7.85 7.46
N ARG A 136 10.64 -8.41 8.59
CA ARG A 136 11.49 -9.20 9.49
C ARG A 136 11.35 -10.69 9.21
N LYS A 137 12.22 -11.53 9.81
CA LYS A 137 12.05 -12.99 9.74
C LYS A 137 10.74 -13.38 10.42
N LEU A 138 9.84 -13.95 9.63
CA LEU A 138 8.51 -14.35 10.11
C LEU A 138 8.61 -15.71 10.82
N THR A 139 8.26 -15.74 12.09
CA THR A 139 7.97 -16.97 12.84
C THR A 139 6.50 -17.38 12.60
N ARG A 140 6.11 -18.60 12.98
CA ARG A 140 4.71 -19.05 12.91
C ARG A 140 3.77 -18.09 13.67
N THR A 141 4.18 -17.65 14.84
CA THR A 141 3.43 -16.66 15.65
C THR A 141 3.29 -15.32 14.93
N SER A 142 4.36 -14.83 14.29
CA SER A 142 4.31 -13.57 13.52
C SER A 142 3.38 -13.67 12.31
N ILE A 143 3.29 -14.84 11.66
CA ILE A 143 2.36 -15.06 10.54
C ILE A 143 0.91 -14.99 11.03
N ALA A 144 0.58 -15.66 12.14
CA ALA A 144 -0.76 -15.61 12.74
C ALA A 144 -1.12 -14.16 13.14
N LEU A 145 -0.19 -13.44 13.78
CA LEU A 145 -0.38 -12.03 14.15
C LEU A 145 -0.67 -11.15 12.92
N VAL A 146 0.12 -11.29 11.85
CA VAL A 146 -0.10 -10.55 10.60
C VAL A 146 -1.47 -10.88 10.01
N GLY A 147 -1.93 -12.15 10.07
CA GLY A 147 -3.26 -12.54 9.64
C GLY A 147 -4.38 -11.81 10.40
N VAL A 148 -4.29 -11.78 11.74
CA VAL A 148 -5.23 -11.03 12.59
C VAL A 148 -5.19 -9.53 12.27
N MET A 149 -3.98 -8.95 12.12
CA MET A 149 -3.83 -7.54 11.75
C MET A 149 -4.43 -7.23 10.38
N CYS A 150 -4.32 -8.13 9.39
CA CYS A 150 -4.94 -7.95 8.08
C CYS A 150 -6.48 -7.98 8.18
N ALA A 151 -7.05 -8.85 9.02
CA ALA A 151 -8.50 -8.87 9.27
C ALA A 151 -8.96 -7.56 9.94
N CYS A 152 -8.27 -7.10 10.98
CA CYS A 152 -8.53 -5.81 11.62
C CYS A 152 -8.39 -4.65 10.63
N TRP A 153 -7.34 -4.66 9.81
CA TRP A 153 -7.12 -3.64 8.78
C TRP A 153 -8.29 -3.56 7.80
N LEU A 154 -8.73 -4.68 7.25
CA LEU A 154 -9.84 -4.72 6.30
C LEU A 154 -11.14 -4.23 6.94
N PHE A 155 -11.34 -4.56 8.20
CA PHE A 155 -12.50 -4.18 8.99
C PHE A 155 -12.58 -2.66 9.23
N PHE A 156 -11.45 -2.01 9.53
CA PHE A 156 -11.40 -0.56 9.76
C PHE A 156 -11.22 0.26 8.48
N LEU A 157 -10.85 -0.36 7.36
CA LEU A 157 -10.53 0.33 6.11
C LEU A 157 -11.66 1.25 5.60
N PRO A 158 -12.95 0.87 5.68
CA PRO A 158 -14.04 1.75 5.25
C PRO A 158 -14.08 3.08 5.99
N ASN A 159 -13.63 3.15 7.26
CA ASN A 159 -13.65 4.40 8.02
C ASN A 159 -12.77 5.50 7.41
N SER A 160 -11.64 5.12 6.76
CA SER A 160 -10.82 6.10 6.05
C SER A 160 -11.59 6.68 4.84
N ALA A 161 -12.18 5.82 4.02
CA ALA A 161 -12.94 6.25 2.85
C ALA A 161 -14.25 6.95 3.24
N TYR A 162 -14.82 6.64 4.41
CA TYR A 162 -16.04 7.24 4.93
C TYR A 162 -15.94 8.76 5.07
N LEU A 163 -14.76 9.31 5.38
CA LEU A 163 -14.55 10.76 5.45
C LEU A 163 -14.97 11.49 4.16
N PHE A 164 -14.98 10.80 3.01
CA PHE A 164 -15.53 11.36 1.77
C PHE A 164 -16.99 11.79 1.91
N THR A 165 -17.77 11.05 2.67
CA THR A 165 -19.20 11.35 2.87
C THR A 165 -19.47 12.54 3.79
N GLU A 166 -18.46 12.98 4.56
CA GLU A 166 -18.57 14.13 5.46
C GLU A 166 -18.80 15.47 4.72
N ILE A 167 -18.55 15.49 3.42
CA ILE A 167 -18.83 16.64 2.57
C ILE A 167 -20.32 17.05 2.61
N LEU A 168 -21.20 16.09 2.88
CA LEU A 168 -22.64 16.36 3.04
C LEU A 168 -22.96 17.32 4.19
N HIS A 169 -22.10 17.39 5.20
CA HIS A 169 -22.28 18.30 6.33
C HIS A 169 -22.15 19.78 5.94
N ALA A 170 -21.51 20.11 4.82
CA ALA A 170 -21.47 21.46 4.29
C ALA A 170 -22.86 21.92 3.83
N PHE A 171 -23.69 21.02 3.31
CA PHE A 171 -25.01 21.33 2.76
C PHE A 171 -26.11 21.50 3.83
N ARG A 172 -25.78 21.41 5.12
CA ARG A 172 -26.69 21.74 6.23
C ARG A 172 -27.16 23.19 6.20
N TYR A 173 -26.42 24.07 5.52
CA TYR A 173 -26.83 25.49 5.28
C TYR A 173 -27.83 25.65 4.13
N PHE A 174 -28.12 24.55 3.43
CA PHE A 174 -29.13 24.58 2.36
C PHE A 174 -30.51 24.66 2.96
N ASP A 175 -31.22 25.77 2.66
CA ASP A 175 -32.63 25.96 2.96
C ASP A 175 -33.39 25.97 1.65
N PRO A 176 -34.25 24.97 1.36
CA PRO A 176 -35.02 24.90 0.14
C PRO A 176 -36.04 26.05 -0.02
N GLN A 177 -36.46 26.64 1.12
CA GLN A 177 -37.46 27.72 1.14
C GLN A 177 -36.85 29.10 1.42
N GLY A 178 -35.50 29.14 1.59
CA GLY A 178 -34.77 30.37 1.88
C GLY A 178 -34.77 31.35 0.70
N GLU A 179 -35.06 32.59 0.94
CA GLU A 179 -35.01 33.69 -0.06
C GLU A 179 -33.56 33.96 -0.51
N THR A 180 -32.58 33.65 0.34
CA THR A 180 -31.16 33.88 0.06
C THR A 180 -30.47 32.60 -0.40
N LYS A 181 -29.61 32.73 -1.41
CA LYS A 181 -28.80 31.62 -1.91
C LYS A 181 -27.78 31.21 -0.85
N PHE A 182 -27.82 29.95 -0.37
CA PHE A 182 -26.97 29.43 0.73
C PHE A 182 -25.46 29.59 0.48
N TRP A 183 -25.03 29.62 -0.79
CA TRP A 183 -23.62 29.82 -1.15
C TRP A 183 -23.13 31.27 -1.00
N VAL A 184 -23.97 32.22 -0.67
CA VAL A 184 -23.58 33.57 -0.30
C VAL A 184 -23.10 33.63 1.15
N ASN A 185 -23.48 32.65 1.97
CA ASN A 185 -23.04 32.55 3.36
C ASN A 185 -21.59 32.07 3.44
N ILE A 186 -20.73 32.88 4.04
CA ILE A 186 -19.28 32.53 4.23
C ILE A 186 -19.08 31.28 5.09
N ASP A 187 -19.97 31.00 6.04
CA ASP A 187 -19.86 29.81 6.90
C ASP A 187 -20.10 28.52 6.11
N PHE A 188 -20.88 28.56 5.03
CA PHE A 188 -20.99 27.45 4.07
C PHE A 188 -19.60 27.13 3.45
N TRP A 189 -18.86 28.13 3.00
CA TRP A 189 -17.57 27.96 2.38
C TRP A 189 -16.50 27.43 3.35
N TYR A 190 -16.53 27.89 4.60
CA TYR A 190 -15.66 27.32 5.64
C TYR A 190 -15.98 25.84 5.89
N SER A 191 -17.25 25.51 6.00
CA SER A 191 -17.73 24.14 6.18
C SER A 191 -17.36 23.24 4.99
N LEU A 192 -17.64 23.72 3.76
CA LEU A 192 -17.31 23.01 2.53
C LEU A 192 -15.80 22.78 2.41
N SER A 193 -14.97 23.80 2.66
CA SER A 193 -13.53 23.68 2.58
C SER A 193 -12.99 22.67 3.60
N LEU A 194 -13.46 22.70 4.84
CA LEU A 194 -13.07 21.75 5.87
C LEU A 194 -13.42 20.31 5.48
N THR A 195 -14.69 20.07 5.11
CA THR A 195 -15.16 18.71 4.77
C THR A 195 -14.56 18.19 3.48
N PHE A 196 -14.27 19.07 2.51
CA PHE A 196 -13.57 18.71 1.27
C PHE A 196 -12.12 18.27 1.53
N VAL A 197 -11.38 19.01 2.36
CA VAL A 197 -10.01 18.61 2.74
C VAL A 197 -10.02 17.30 3.52
N LEU A 198 -11.01 17.09 4.40
CA LEU A 198 -11.20 15.81 5.12
C LEU A 198 -11.52 14.67 4.17
N ALA A 199 -12.34 14.89 3.15
CA ALA A 199 -12.64 13.89 2.13
C ALA A 199 -11.38 13.44 1.39
N ILE A 200 -10.54 14.39 0.96
CA ILE A 200 -9.25 14.10 0.31
C ILE A 200 -8.31 13.35 1.29
N LEU A 201 -8.22 13.81 2.54
CA LEU A 201 -7.39 13.19 3.56
C LEU A 201 -7.79 11.73 3.78
N GLY A 202 -9.08 11.45 3.94
CA GLY A 202 -9.59 10.09 4.13
C GLY A 202 -9.31 9.17 2.94
N LEU A 203 -9.56 9.66 1.72
CA LEU A 203 -9.24 8.90 0.50
C LEU A 203 -7.74 8.62 0.38
N LEU A 204 -6.87 9.59 0.67
CA LEU A 204 -5.42 9.38 0.65
C LEU A 204 -4.97 8.37 1.71
N LEU A 205 -5.49 8.44 2.94
CA LEU A 205 -5.20 7.46 4.00
C LEU A 205 -5.61 6.04 3.57
N SER A 206 -6.82 5.89 3.01
CA SER A 206 -7.33 4.60 2.50
C SER A 206 -6.42 4.06 1.40
N ILE A 207 -6.14 4.85 0.37
CA ILE A 207 -5.38 4.44 -0.81
C ILE A 207 -3.92 4.12 -0.45
N CYS A 208 -3.28 4.93 0.40
CA CYS A 208 -1.92 4.67 0.88
C CYS A 208 -1.85 3.39 1.70
N SER A 209 -2.84 3.13 2.54
CA SER A 209 -2.98 1.92 3.33
C SER A 209 -3.10 0.68 2.45
N ILE A 210 -3.97 0.72 1.44
CA ILE A 210 -4.15 -0.36 0.44
C ILE A 210 -2.86 -0.58 -0.35
N HIS A 211 -2.18 0.50 -0.77
CA HIS A 211 -0.92 0.39 -1.50
C HIS A 211 0.18 -0.31 -0.71
N GLN A 212 0.28 -0.06 0.61
CA GLN A 212 1.22 -0.74 1.49
C GLN A 212 0.96 -2.26 1.52
N ILE A 213 -0.30 -2.68 1.68
CA ILE A 213 -0.69 -4.10 1.67
C ILE A 213 -0.47 -4.72 0.30
N HIS A 214 -0.85 -4.04 -0.80
CA HIS A 214 -0.63 -4.53 -2.16
C HIS A 214 0.86 -4.79 -2.45
N LYS A 215 1.75 -3.91 -1.98
CA LYS A 215 3.19 -4.11 -2.11
C LYS A 215 3.69 -5.37 -1.39
N LEU A 216 3.08 -5.74 -0.26
CA LEU A 216 3.38 -6.98 0.45
C LEU A 216 2.83 -8.20 -0.28
N LEU A 217 1.62 -8.12 -0.82
CA LEU A 217 1.00 -9.18 -1.61
C LEU A 217 1.83 -9.52 -2.84
N ASN A 218 2.33 -8.51 -3.56
CA ASN A 218 3.17 -8.69 -4.76
C ASN A 218 4.53 -9.37 -4.49
N LYS A 219 4.94 -9.49 -3.23
CA LYS A 219 6.12 -10.32 -2.86
C LYS A 219 5.81 -11.81 -2.85
N ARG A 220 4.53 -12.21 -2.79
CA ARG A 220 4.08 -13.60 -2.63
C ARG A 220 3.14 -14.07 -3.73
N LEU A 221 2.42 -13.17 -4.37
CA LEU A 221 1.44 -13.41 -5.43
C LEU A 221 1.94 -12.83 -6.75
N ASN A 222 1.41 -13.35 -7.86
CA ASN A 222 1.61 -12.74 -9.17
C ASN A 222 0.93 -11.35 -9.20
N PRO A 223 1.44 -10.41 -10.02
CA PRO A 223 0.90 -9.05 -10.10
C PRO A 223 -0.59 -8.99 -10.43
N PHE A 224 -1.09 -9.93 -11.26
CA PHE A 224 -2.51 -10.02 -11.60
C PHE A 224 -3.36 -10.39 -10.38
N SER A 225 -2.99 -11.45 -9.66
CA SER A 225 -3.71 -11.88 -8.44
C SER A 225 -3.69 -10.79 -7.37
N GLY A 226 -2.56 -10.09 -7.21
CA GLY A 226 -2.47 -8.94 -6.30
C GLY A 226 -3.45 -7.83 -6.66
N MET A 227 -3.64 -7.55 -7.97
CA MET A 227 -4.58 -6.53 -8.44
C MET A 227 -6.03 -6.94 -8.21
N VAL A 228 -6.38 -8.21 -8.44
CA VAL A 228 -7.73 -8.74 -8.15
C VAL A 228 -8.05 -8.59 -6.67
N VAL A 229 -7.11 -8.94 -5.77
CA VAL A 229 -7.31 -8.76 -4.32
C VAL A 229 -7.55 -7.28 -3.99
N VAL A 230 -6.80 -6.35 -4.57
CA VAL A 230 -7.02 -4.91 -4.38
C VAL A 230 -8.42 -4.50 -4.85
N GLY A 231 -8.86 -4.98 -6.01
CA GLY A 231 -10.22 -4.72 -6.51
C GLY A 231 -11.30 -5.17 -5.53
N VAL A 232 -11.17 -6.38 -4.99
CA VAL A 232 -12.10 -6.92 -3.97
C VAL A 232 -12.07 -6.07 -2.69
N VAL A 233 -10.88 -5.67 -2.23
CA VAL A 233 -10.73 -4.81 -1.03
C VAL A 233 -11.39 -3.46 -1.23
N LEU A 234 -11.22 -2.84 -2.39
CA LEU A 234 -11.86 -1.56 -2.73
C LEU A 234 -13.39 -1.67 -2.76
N LEU A 235 -13.90 -2.78 -3.31
CA LEU A 235 -15.35 -3.04 -3.34
C LEU A 235 -15.91 -3.24 -1.93
N LEU A 236 -15.23 -4.04 -1.09
CA LEU A 236 -15.62 -4.24 0.31
C LEU A 236 -15.54 -2.92 1.11
N SER A 237 -14.53 -2.09 0.86
CA SER A 237 -14.43 -0.76 1.47
C SER A 237 -15.61 0.10 1.08
N SER A 238 -15.99 0.13 -0.21
CA SER A 238 -17.13 0.91 -0.70
C SER A 238 -18.47 0.45 -0.11
N LEU A 239 -18.65 -0.87 0.02
CA LEU A 239 -19.81 -1.45 0.70
C LEU A 239 -19.85 -1.05 2.19
N GLY A 240 -18.70 -1.07 2.87
CA GLY A 240 -18.59 -0.64 4.26
C GLY A 240 -18.92 0.85 4.44
N VAL A 241 -18.56 1.72 3.49
CA VAL A 241 -18.98 3.14 3.49
C VAL A 241 -20.50 3.27 3.36
N TYR A 242 -21.12 2.46 2.48
CA TYR A 242 -22.59 2.44 2.36
C TYR A 242 -23.25 2.03 3.69
N ILE A 243 -22.82 0.94 4.27
CA ILE A 243 -23.35 0.42 5.53
C ILE A 243 -23.23 1.47 6.65
N GLY A 244 -22.11 2.15 6.75
CA GLY A 244 -21.90 3.20 7.73
C GLY A 244 -22.79 4.42 7.49
N ARG A 245 -23.00 4.81 6.23
CA ARG A 245 -23.71 6.05 5.87
C ARG A 245 -25.24 5.90 5.88
N PHE A 246 -25.75 4.83 5.31
CA PHE A 246 -27.19 4.65 5.11
C PHE A 246 -27.82 3.80 6.24
N ASN A 247 -27.19 2.69 6.61
CA ASN A 247 -27.70 1.85 7.68
C ASN A 247 -27.22 2.30 9.08
N ARG A 248 -26.26 3.26 9.14
CA ARG A 248 -25.72 3.84 10.39
C ARG A 248 -25.08 2.82 11.34
N TRP A 249 -24.55 1.72 10.78
CA TRP A 249 -23.80 0.73 11.53
C TRP A 249 -22.37 1.20 11.75
N ASN A 250 -21.88 1.06 12.98
CA ASN A 250 -20.47 1.30 13.29
C ASN A 250 -19.65 0.03 13.07
N SER A 251 -18.33 0.20 12.91
CA SER A 251 -17.43 -0.94 12.73
C SER A 251 -17.56 -1.99 13.83
N TRP A 252 -17.68 -1.61 15.10
CA TRP A 252 -17.85 -2.57 16.21
C TRP A 252 -19.19 -3.31 16.22
N ASP A 253 -20.21 -2.82 15.54
CA ASP A 253 -21.53 -3.48 15.48
C ASP A 253 -21.48 -4.77 14.65
N VAL A 254 -20.53 -4.86 13.70
CA VAL A 254 -20.24 -6.08 12.95
C VAL A 254 -19.86 -7.24 13.89
N LEU A 255 -19.17 -6.94 15.01
CA LEU A 255 -18.81 -7.96 16.01
C LEU A 255 -19.96 -8.32 16.93
N LYS A 256 -20.87 -7.37 17.20
CA LYS A 256 -22.01 -7.57 18.11
C LYS A 256 -23.22 -8.19 17.42
N GLN A 257 -23.52 -7.74 16.20
CA GLN A 257 -24.77 -8.06 15.48
C GLN A 257 -24.54 -8.35 13.99
N PRO A 258 -23.61 -9.27 13.62
CA PRO A 258 -23.27 -9.51 12.21
C PRO A 258 -24.47 -9.98 11.38
N GLY A 259 -25.39 -10.75 12.00
CA GLY A 259 -26.58 -11.26 11.31
C GLY A 259 -27.58 -10.17 10.94
N LEU A 260 -27.71 -9.11 11.76
CA LEU A 260 -28.60 -7.99 11.42
C LEU A 260 -28.04 -7.16 10.26
N ILE A 261 -26.73 -6.89 10.27
CA ILE A 261 -26.08 -6.17 9.17
C ILE A 261 -26.24 -6.93 7.86
N LEU A 262 -26.01 -8.25 7.87
CA LEU A 262 -26.20 -9.08 6.68
C LEU A 262 -27.65 -9.07 6.20
N LYS A 263 -28.62 -9.13 7.14
CA LYS A 263 -30.04 -9.04 6.83
C LYS A 263 -30.40 -7.70 6.18
N ASP A 264 -29.90 -6.58 6.71
CA ASP A 264 -30.14 -5.25 6.15
C ASP A 264 -29.62 -5.16 4.70
N ILE A 265 -28.37 -5.59 4.46
CA ILE A 265 -27.80 -5.62 3.11
C ILE A 265 -28.63 -6.49 2.16
N MET A 266 -29.04 -7.70 2.60
CA MET A 266 -29.86 -8.60 1.79
C MET A 266 -31.24 -8.02 1.53
N THR A 267 -31.82 -7.30 2.49
CA THR A 267 -33.09 -6.59 2.33
C THR A 267 -32.95 -5.48 1.29
N ASP A 268 -31.91 -4.64 1.39
CA ASP A 268 -31.65 -3.58 0.42
C ASP A 268 -31.44 -4.14 -0.99
N LEU A 269 -30.71 -5.25 -1.13
CA LEU A 269 -30.49 -5.92 -2.42
C LEU A 269 -31.78 -6.51 -2.99
N SER A 270 -32.58 -7.19 -2.15
CA SER A 270 -33.82 -7.88 -2.60
C SER A 270 -34.96 -6.87 -2.89
N ALA A 271 -34.96 -5.74 -2.22
CA ALA A 271 -35.88 -4.63 -2.51
C ALA A 271 -35.55 -3.89 -3.82
N GLY A 272 -34.46 -4.27 -4.51
CA GLY A 272 -34.00 -3.58 -5.72
C GLY A 272 -33.55 -2.15 -5.45
N ASN A 273 -32.99 -1.89 -4.24
CA ASN A 273 -32.56 -0.55 -3.85
C ASN A 273 -31.41 -0.10 -4.75
N SER A 274 -31.73 0.70 -5.76
CA SER A 274 -30.74 1.24 -6.70
C SER A 274 -29.66 2.06 -6.00
N ILE A 275 -30.01 2.75 -4.90
CA ILE A 275 -29.09 3.58 -4.12
C ILE A 275 -27.90 2.76 -3.61
N LEU A 276 -28.11 1.52 -3.15
CA LEU A 276 -27.02 0.66 -2.72
C LEU A 276 -26.03 0.43 -3.85
N VAL A 277 -26.50 -0.04 -4.99
CA VAL A 277 -25.64 -0.41 -6.13
C VAL A 277 -24.95 0.83 -6.70
N GLU A 278 -25.69 1.90 -6.93
CA GLU A 278 -25.18 3.13 -7.52
C GLU A 278 -24.16 3.82 -6.60
N PHE A 279 -24.47 3.94 -5.31
CA PHE A 279 -23.57 4.57 -4.35
C PHE A 279 -22.28 3.74 -4.15
N VAL A 280 -22.39 2.43 -3.99
CA VAL A 280 -21.23 1.55 -3.87
C VAL A 280 -20.37 1.63 -5.13
N ALA A 281 -20.98 1.61 -6.32
CA ALA A 281 -20.27 1.76 -7.59
C ALA A 281 -19.55 3.13 -7.68
N MET A 282 -20.21 4.22 -7.29
CA MET A 282 -19.63 5.56 -7.29
C MET A 282 -18.41 5.64 -6.36
N VAL A 283 -18.53 5.19 -5.11
CA VAL A 283 -17.42 5.21 -4.16
C VAL A 283 -16.28 4.28 -4.62
N PHE A 284 -16.61 3.13 -5.20
CA PHE A 284 -15.64 2.20 -5.77
C PHE A 284 -14.83 2.87 -6.89
N VAL A 285 -15.49 3.52 -7.84
CA VAL A 285 -14.83 4.24 -8.95
C VAL A 285 -13.89 5.33 -8.42
N ILE A 286 -14.34 6.12 -7.45
CA ILE A 286 -13.51 7.17 -6.83
C ILE A 286 -12.25 6.57 -6.19
N GLN A 287 -12.40 5.49 -5.43
CA GLN A 287 -11.27 4.81 -4.80
C GLN A 287 -10.33 4.17 -5.83
N VAL A 288 -10.86 3.55 -6.90
CA VAL A 288 -10.07 2.96 -8.00
C VAL A 288 -9.25 4.04 -8.71
N LEU A 289 -9.87 5.16 -9.08
CA LEU A 289 -9.19 6.28 -9.75
C LEU A 289 -8.07 6.83 -8.86
N GLY A 290 -8.35 7.07 -7.59
CA GLY A 290 -7.34 7.51 -6.63
C GLY A 290 -6.20 6.49 -6.48
N TYR A 291 -6.52 5.20 -6.40
CA TYR A 291 -5.52 4.13 -6.29
C TYR A 291 -4.61 4.04 -7.54
N ILE A 292 -5.19 4.09 -8.74
CA ILE A 292 -4.44 4.06 -9.99
C ILE A 292 -3.53 5.29 -10.08
N THR A 293 -4.05 6.47 -9.76
CA THR A 293 -3.28 7.73 -9.75
C THR A 293 -2.06 7.62 -8.82
N LEU A 294 -2.26 7.19 -7.58
CA LEU A 294 -1.15 7.00 -6.64
C LEU A 294 -0.13 5.99 -7.18
N ARG A 295 -0.59 4.88 -7.74
CA ARG A 295 0.29 3.85 -8.29
C ARG A 295 1.15 4.36 -9.44
N ILE A 296 0.59 5.17 -10.34
CA ILE A 296 1.33 5.80 -11.44
C ILE A 296 2.38 6.76 -10.90
N LEU A 297 2.01 7.61 -9.95
CA LEU A 297 2.93 8.57 -9.34
C LEU A 297 4.10 7.89 -8.63
N MET A 298 3.82 6.83 -7.86
CA MET A 298 4.85 6.07 -7.16
C MET A 298 5.66 5.15 -8.09
N GLY A 299 5.07 4.70 -9.21
CA GLY A 299 5.76 3.87 -10.22
C GLY A 299 6.80 4.66 -11.00
N LYS A 300 6.54 5.91 -11.34
CA LYS A 300 7.51 6.81 -11.99
C LYS A 300 8.76 7.07 -11.14
N SER A 301 8.62 7.09 -9.82
CA SER A 301 9.76 7.26 -8.90
C SER A 301 10.72 6.06 -8.88
N ASN A 302 10.38 4.92 -9.50
CA ASN A 302 11.27 3.76 -9.62
C ASN A 302 12.10 3.78 -10.90
N ASN A 303 11.84 4.72 -11.82
CA ASN A 303 12.50 4.80 -13.15
C ASN A 303 13.40 6.04 -13.29
N ILE A 304 13.56 6.84 -12.23
CA ILE A 304 14.53 7.94 -12.11
C ILE A 304 15.65 7.49 -11.15
#